data_f2151609934524708a083c14e45e1977
#
_entry.id   f2151609934524708a083c14e45e1977
#
_cell.length_a   1.000
_cell.length_b   1.000
_cell.length_c   1.000
_cell.angle_alpha   90.00
_cell.angle_beta   90.00
_cell.angle_gamma   90.00
#
_symmetry.space_group_name_H-M   'P 1'
#
loop_
_entity.id
_entity.type
_entity.pdbx_description
1 polymer ?
#
loop_
_entity_poly.entity_id
_entity_poly.type
_entity_poly.pdbx_seq_one_letter_code
_entity_poly.pdbx_strand_id
1 'polypeptide(L)'
;MQQPGASDLPALLKESFDISVRTDNLVPLLVDALILISVGFCTFGFLLPPLLHGYTTMCLRAVRGEKIAVGESFRGIERFVPTLTLGLLLVGLLLAGTLIPVVGNIAVLLVVWWAFCASVERPELGALDAVKASFAFTRAHPVETVVVAALGIGLNTLLAATAIGAIITTAFSAILTAVVWNRRSH
;
A
#
# COMPACT_ATOMS: atom_id res chain seq x y z
N MET A 1 -19.65 -20.84 2.46
CA MET A 1 -18.78 -19.66 2.60
C MET A 1 -19.52 -18.50 1.99
N GLN A 2 -20.09 -17.59 2.80
CA GLN A 2 -20.71 -16.37 2.29
C GLN A 2 -19.60 -15.47 1.76
N GLN A 3 -19.66 -15.11 0.49
CA GLN A 3 -18.85 -14.00 -0.02
C GLN A 3 -19.29 -12.75 0.75
N PRO A 4 -18.38 -12.12 1.51
CA PRO A 4 -18.71 -10.86 2.18
C PRO A 4 -18.91 -9.81 1.09
N GLY A 5 -20.15 -9.36 0.99
CA GLY A 5 -20.58 -8.44 -0.06
C GLY A 5 -20.10 -7.01 0.19
N ALA A 6 -20.40 -6.12 -0.76
CA ALA A 6 -20.17 -4.67 -0.69
C ALA A 6 -20.73 -4.00 0.59
N SER A 7 -21.54 -4.71 1.37
CA SER A 7 -22.08 -4.28 2.67
C SER A 7 -21.04 -4.05 3.77
N ASP A 8 -19.82 -4.61 3.64
CA ASP A 8 -18.77 -4.49 4.66
C ASP A 8 -17.85 -3.27 4.46
N LEU A 9 -17.93 -2.61 3.30
CA LEU A 9 -17.08 -1.46 2.97
C LEU A 9 -17.15 -0.31 3.98
N PRO A 10 -18.34 0.11 4.45
CA PRO A 10 -18.42 1.16 5.48
C PRO A 10 -17.72 0.77 6.78
N ALA A 11 -17.80 -0.52 7.16
CA ALA A 11 -17.14 -1.03 8.36
C ALA A 11 -15.61 -1.02 8.20
N LEU A 12 -15.09 -1.40 7.04
CA LEU A 12 -13.65 -1.35 6.73
C LEU A 12 -13.12 0.09 6.72
N LEU A 13 -13.88 1.03 6.17
CA LEU A 13 -13.51 2.45 6.17
C LEU A 13 -13.47 3.03 7.58
N LYS A 14 -14.50 2.73 8.38
CA LYS A 14 -14.54 3.15 9.79
C LYS A 14 -13.38 2.57 10.58
N GLU A 15 -13.12 1.27 10.45
CA GLU A 15 -11.99 0.61 11.10
C GLU A 15 -10.65 1.23 10.70
N SER A 16 -10.46 1.50 9.41
CA SER A 16 -9.25 2.14 8.91
C SER A 16 -9.07 3.55 9.49
N PHE A 17 -10.16 4.30 9.59
CA PHE A 17 -10.15 5.63 10.21
C PHE A 17 -9.81 5.54 11.71
N ASP A 18 -10.49 4.65 12.45
CA ASP A 18 -10.28 4.48 13.88
C ASP A 18 -8.84 4.06 14.21
N ILE A 19 -8.23 3.19 13.39
CA ILE A 19 -6.82 2.78 13.53
C ILE A 19 -5.88 3.95 13.24
N SER A 20 -6.15 4.72 12.19
CA SER A 20 -5.30 5.85 11.77
C SER A 20 -5.30 6.99 12.80
N VAL A 21 -6.43 7.24 13.45
CA VAL A 21 -6.62 8.37 14.40
C VAL A 21 -6.22 7.97 15.83
N ARG A 22 -5.93 6.70 16.11
CA ARG A 22 -5.41 6.32 17.44
C ARG A 22 -4.14 7.12 17.74
N THR A 23 -4.11 7.75 18.91
CA THR A 23 -3.00 8.63 19.33
C THR A 23 -1.64 7.95 19.21
N ASP A 24 -1.56 6.64 19.52
CA ASP A 24 -0.32 5.87 19.45
C ASP A 24 0.14 5.58 18.02
N ASN A 25 -0.77 5.56 17.06
CA ASN A 25 -0.49 5.25 15.66
C ASN A 25 -0.33 6.51 14.81
N LEU A 26 -1.06 7.58 15.14
CA LEU A 26 -1.16 8.76 14.30
C LEU A 26 0.21 9.40 14.02
N VAL A 27 0.99 9.63 15.08
CA VAL A 27 2.31 10.28 14.95
C VAL A 27 3.29 9.43 14.13
N PRO A 28 3.51 8.14 14.43
CA PRO A 28 4.38 7.29 13.62
C PRO A 28 3.95 7.23 12.15
N LEU A 29 2.66 7.05 11.87
CA LEU A 29 2.13 6.95 10.51
C LEU A 29 2.36 8.23 9.70
N LEU A 30 2.10 9.41 10.29
CA LEU A 30 2.27 10.69 9.59
C LEU A 30 3.76 11.02 9.39
N VAL A 31 4.59 10.78 10.40
CA VAL A 31 6.03 11.06 10.30
C VAL A 31 6.67 10.13 9.27
N ASP A 32 6.35 8.84 9.29
CA ASP A 32 6.90 7.89 8.31
C ASP A 32 6.35 8.12 6.89
N ALA A 33 5.11 8.59 6.74
CA ALA A 33 4.60 9.05 5.44
C ALA A 33 5.37 10.29 4.93
N LEU A 34 5.70 11.24 5.82
CA LEU A 34 6.54 12.39 5.47
C LEU A 34 7.95 11.94 5.05
N ILE A 35 8.55 11.02 5.81
CA ILE A 35 9.87 10.43 5.47
C ILE A 35 9.80 9.77 4.09
N LEU A 36 8.78 8.94 3.84
CA LEU A 36 8.59 8.25 2.58
C LEU A 36 8.56 9.23 1.40
N ILE A 37 7.76 10.29 1.51
CA ILE A 37 7.62 11.31 0.47
C ILE A 37 8.93 12.07 0.29
N SER A 38 9.53 12.55 1.39
CA SER A 38 10.73 13.39 1.34
C SER A 38 11.95 12.61 0.82
N VAL A 39 12.20 11.43 1.35
CA VAL A 39 13.33 10.58 0.91
C VAL A 39 13.09 10.05 -0.49
N GLY A 40 11.85 9.68 -0.82
CA GLY A 40 11.47 9.27 -2.17
C GLY A 40 11.78 10.38 -3.19
N PHE A 41 11.45 11.63 -2.87
CA PHE A 41 11.75 12.78 -3.72
C PHE A 41 13.26 13.04 -3.82
N CYS A 42 13.98 13.09 -2.70
CA CYS A 42 15.42 13.35 -2.67
C CYS A 42 16.25 12.29 -3.38
N THR A 43 15.77 11.05 -3.44
CA THR A 43 16.48 9.93 -4.08
C THR A 43 15.95 9.62 -5.48
N PHE A 44 15.16 10.51 -6.08
CA PHE A 44 14.49 10.28 -7.37
C PHE A 44 13.72 8.95 -7.41
N GLY A 45 13.14 8.54 -6.28
CA GLY A 45 12.36 7.32 -6.16
C GLY A 45 13.19 6.04 -5.94
N PHE A 46 14.54 6.12 -5.95
CA PHE A 46 15.38 4.92 -5.83
C PHE A 46 15.21 4.18 -4.50
N LEU A 47 15.04 4.91 -3.39
CA LEU A 47 14.79 4.35 -2.06
C LEU A 47 13.29 4.12 -1.78
N LEU A 48 12.41 4.52 -2.69
CA LEU A 48 10.97 4.40 -2.50
C LEU A 48 10.51 2.94 -2.29
N PRO A 49 10.95 1.93 -3.09
CA PRO A 49 10.53 0.55 -2.90
C PRO A 49 10.87 -0.03 -1.51
N PRO A 50 12.11 0.06 -1.00
CA PRO A 50 12.41 -0.43 0.34
C PRO A 50 11.67 0.34 1.44
N LEU A 51 11.52 1.66 1.33
CA LEU A 51 10.75 2.44 2.28
C LEU A 51 9.26 2.08 2.26
N LEU A 52 8.67 1.88 1.07
CA LEU A 52 7.29 1.40 0.94
C LEU A 52 7.08 0.04 1.59
N HIS A 53 8.03 -0.88 1.43
CA HIS A 53 7.98 -2.19 2.07
C HIS A 53 7.98 -2.06 3.60
N GLY A 54 8.89 -1.24 4.16
CA GLY A 54 8.94 -0.97 5.60
C GLY A 54 7.66 -0.30 6.10
N TYR A 55 7.16 0.69 5.37
CA TYR A 55 5.92 1.40 5.68
C TYR A 55 4.69 0.46 5.64
N THR A 56 4.61 -0.41 4.64
CA THR A 56 3.55 -1.42 4.55
C THR A 56 3.63 -2.40 5.72
N THR A 57 4.84 -2.81 6.12
CA THR A 57 5.05 -3.65 7.31
C THR A 57 4.52 -2.97 8.57
N MET A 58 4.85 -1.69 8.76
CA MET A 58 4.35 -0.88 9.87
C MET A 58 2.83 -0.77 9.88
N CYS A 59 2.21 -0.52 8.72
CA CYS A 59 0.75 -0.45 8.60
C CYS A 59 0.07 -1.80 8.94
N LEU A 60 0.61 -2.92 8.48
CA LEU A 60 0.08 -4.26 8.82
C LEU A 60 0.20 -4.56 10.31
N ARG A 61 1.30 -4.17 10.96
CA ARG A 61 1.48 -4.29 12.40
C ARG A 61 0.47 -3.43 13.18
N ALA A 62 0.26 -2.18 12.75
CA ALA A 62 -0.75 -1.30 13.34
C ALA A 62 -2.16 -1.90 13.28
N VAL A 63 -2.53 -2.50 12.13
CA VAL A 63 -3.82 -3.18 11.93
C VAL A 63 -3.96 -4.40 12.87
N ARG A 64 -2.87 -5.11 13.14
CA ARG A 64 -2.83 -6.24 14.09
C ARG A 64 -2.79 -5.81 15.54
N GLY A 65 -2.82 -4.52 15.83
CA GLY A 65 -2.80 -3.96 17.19
C GLY A 65 -1.42 -3.96 17.84
N GLU A 66 -0.37 -4.16 17.07
CA GLU A 66 1.00 -4.06 17.54
C GLU A 66 1.42 -2.59 17.69
N LYS A 67 2.33 -2.33 18.63
CA LYS A 67 2.93 -1.00 18.78
C LYS A 67 3.84 -0.71 17.59
N ILE A 68 3.69 0.47 17.03
CA ILE A 68 4.53 0.98 15.95
C ILE A 68 5.33 2.19 16.43
N ALA A 69 6.48 2.40 15.83
CA ALA A 69 7.39 3.50 16.18
C ALA A 69 7.80 4.28 14.93
N VAL A 70 8.16 5.55 15.13
CA VAL A 70 8.70 6.42 14.07
C VAL A 70 10.01 5.83 13.52
N GLY A 71 10.14 5.85 12.20
CA GLY A 71 11.33 5.35 11.50
C GLY A 71 11.28 3.86 11.15
N GLU A 72 10.18 3.16 11.42
CA GLU A 72 10.06 1.73 11.04
C GLU A 72 10.06 1.51 9.52
N SER A 73 9.70 2.50 8.73
CA SER A 73 9.83 2.45 7.27
C SER A 73 11.26 2.14 6.80
N PHE A 74 12.28 2.55 7.55
CA PHE A 74 13.68 2.25 7.24
C PHE A 74 14.04 0.76 7.40
N ARG A 75 13.26 -0.04 8.12
CA ARG A 75 13.47 -1.50 8.21
C ARG A 75 13.37 -2.20 6.84
N GLY A 76 12.66 -1.60 5.89
CA GLY A 76 12.62 -2.13 4.53
C GLY A 76 13.98 -2.12 3.83
N ILE A 77 14.94 -1.30 4.31
CA ILE A 77 16.32 -1.27 3.79
C ILE A 77 17.08 -2.58 4.09
N GLU A 78 16.73 -3.29 5.15
CA GLU A 78 17.31 -4.61 5.45
C GLU A 78 17.05 -5.62 4.31
N ARG A 79 15.98 -5.39 3.55
CA ARG A 79 15.60 -6.19 2.39
C ARG A 79 15.73 -5.40 1.08
N PHE A 80 16.77 -4.59 0.99
CA PHE A 80 16.96 -3.65 -0.14
C PHE A 80 16.86 -4.31 -1.51
N VAL A 81 17.62 -5.38 -1.74
CA VAL A 81 17.67 -6.03 -3.07
C VAL A 81 16.33 -6.64 -3.47
N PRO A 82 15.65 -7.46 -2.65
CA PRO A 82 14.33 -7.99 -2.98
C PRO A 82 13.27 -6.90 -3.22
N THR A 83 13.26 -5.86 -2.39
CA THR A 83 12.26 -4.78 -2.49
C THR A 83 12.54 -3.87 -3.68
N LEU A 84 13.80 -3.58 -3.99
CA LEU A 84 14.18 -2.85 -5.18
C LEU A 84 13.82 -3.62 -6.46
N THR A 85 14.08 -4.93 -6.48
CA THR A 85 13.71 -5.80 -7.62
C THR A 85 12.20 -5.79 -7.82
N LEU A 86 11.41 -5.88 -6.74
CA LEU A 86 9.95 -5.74 -6.81
C LEU A 86 9.56 -4.38 -7.37
N GLY A 87 10.11 -3.29 -6.83
CA GLY A 87 9.82 -1.93 -7.29
C GLY A 87 10.14 -1.72 -8.78
N LEU A 88 11.30 -2.17 -9.24
CA LEU A 88 11.67 -2.11 -10.66
C LEU A 88 10.73 -2.93 -11.54
N LEU A 89 10.32 -4.11 -11.09
CA LEU A 89 9.33 -4.92 -11.80
C LEU A 89 7.98 -4.20 -11.91
N LEU A 90 7.52 -3.56 -10.82
CA LEU A 90 6.26 -2.81 -10.82
C LEU A 90 6.33 -1.59 -11.76
N VAL A 91 7.44 -0.86 -11.75
CA VAL A 91 7.68 0.26 -12.69
C VAL A 91 7.69 -0.27 -14.14
N GLY A 92 8.38 -1.36 -14.40
CA GLY A 92 8.39 -1.99 -15.73
C GLY A 92 6.99 -2.39 -16.21
N LEU A 93 6.19 -3.00 -15.33
CA LEU A 93 4.80 -3.34 -15.63
C LEU A 93 3.93 -2.10 -15.91
N LEU A 94 4.08 -1.03 -15.11
CA LEU A 94 3.36 0.23 -15.34
C LEU A 94 3.76 0.88 -16.66
N LEU A 95 5.05 0.87 -17.01
CA LEU A 95 5.53 1.35 -18.31
C LEU A 95 4.96 0.49 -19.46
N ALA A 96 4.94 -0.83 -19.31
CA ALA A 96 4.30 -1.71 -20.29
C ALA A 96 2.80 -1.43 -20.42
N GLY A 97 2.12 -1.10 -19.32
CA GLY A 97 0.71 -0.70 -19.31
C GLY A 97 0.42 0.55 -20.13
N THR A 98 1.40 1.45 -20.32
CA THR A 98 1.22 2.66 -21.14
C THR A 98 1.05 2.35 -22.63
N LEU A 99 1.43 1.16 -23.08
CA LEU A 99 1.23 0.73 -24.47
C LEU A 99 -0.27 0.61 -24.84
N ILE A 100 -1.13 0.38 -23.83
CA ILE A 100 -2.58 0.41 -23.98
C ILE A 100 -3.09 1.61 -23.18
N PRO A 101 -3.29 2.79 -23.80
CA PRO A 101 -3.60 4.01 -23.07
C PRO A 101 -4.82 3.85 -22.16
N VAL A 102 -4.76 4.41 -20.97
CA VAL A 102 -5.79 4.42 -19.92
C VAL A 102 -6.12 3.03 -19.37
N VAL A 103 -6.62 2.10 -20.20
CA VAL A 103 -7.07 0.77 -19.75
C VAL A 103 -5.90 -0.08 -19.26
N GLY A 104 -4.76 -0.05 -19.96
CA GLY A 104 -3.58 -0.82 -19.58
C GLY A 104 -3.01 -0.38 -18.24
N ASN A 105 -2.88 0.92 -18.03
CA ASN A 105 -2.38 1.47 -16.76
C ASN A 105 -3.31 1.17 -15.58
N ILE A 106 -4.63 1.31 -15.76
CA ILE A 106 -5.60 0.98 -14.71
C ILE A 106 -5.53 -0.51 -14.38
N ALA A 107 -5.52 -1.37 -15.40
CA ALA A 107 -5.45 -2.82 -15.21
C ALA A 107 -4.16 -3.21 -14.46
N VAL A 108 -3.01 -2.70 -14.89
CA VAL A 108 -1.73 -2.98 -14.22
C VAL A 108 -1.73 -2.43 -12.80
N LEU A 109 -2.21 -1.21 -12.58
CA LEU A 109 -2.28 -0.61 -11.25
C LEU A 109 -3.09 -1.48 -10.28
N LEU A 110 -4.25 -1.96 -10.69
CA LEU A 110 -5.07 -2.86 -9.87
C LEU A 110 -4.36 -4.19 -9.58
N VAL A 111 -3.65 -4.72 -10.57
CA VAL A 111 -2.87 -5.97 -10.40
C VAL A 111 -1.72 -5.81 -9.43
N VAL A 112 -1.02 -4.68 -9.44
CA VAL A 112 0.18 -4.47 -8.61
C VAL A 112 -0.11 -3.89 -7.23
N TRP A 113 -1.34 -3.44 -6.99
CA TRP A 113 -1.73 -2.71 -5.77
C TRP A 113 -1.36 -3.44 -4.47
N TRP A 114 -1.54 -4.75 -4.45
CA TRP A 114 -1.32 -5.59 -3.27
C TRP A 114 0.08 -6.20 -3.19
N ALA A 115 0.94 -5.95 -4.18
CA ALA A 115 2.23 -6.64 -4.29
C ALA A 115 3.14 -6.40 -3.09
N PHE A 116 3.16 -5.21 -2.51
CA PHE A 116 3.91 -4.94 -1.29
C PHE A 116 3.33 -5.65 -0.07
N CYS A 117 2.00 -5.72 0.08
CA CYS A 117 1.38 -6.49 1.15
C CYS A 117 1.73 -7.97 1.04
N ALA A 118 1.68 -8.54 -0.16
CA ALA A 118 2.07 -9.92 -0.41
C ALA A 118 3.55 -10.20 -0.08
N SER A 119 4.45 -9.27 -0.42
CA SER A 119 5.88 -9.40 -0.15
C SER A 119 6.23 -9.25 1.34
N VAL A 120 5.43 -8.49 2.09
CA VAL A 120 5.58 -8.36 3.55
C VAL A 120 5.13 -9.62 4.27
N GLU A 121 3.96 -10.17 3.91
CA GLU A 121 3.43 -11.36 4.56
C GLU A 121 4.20 -12.64 4.24
N ARG A 122 4.73 -12.72 3.02
CA ARG A 122 5.48 -13.89 2.53
C ARG A 122 6.87 -13.47 2.07
N PRO A 123 7.77 -13.23 3.02
CA PRO A 123 9.11 -12.71 2.74
C PRO A 123 9.97 -13.63 1.88
N GLU A 124 9.60 -14.90 1.76
CA GLU A 124 10.24 -15.88 0.88
C GLU A 124 9.88 -15.72 -0.61
N LEU A 125 8.80 -14.98 -0.92
CA LEU A 125 8.38 -14.78 -2.31
C LEU A 125 9.38 -13.90 -3.07
N GLY A 126 9.71 -14.32 -4.26
CA GLY A 126 10.39 -13.46 -5.24
C GLY A 126 9.45 -12.36 -5.75
N ALA A 127 10.04 -11.34 -6.38
CA ALA A 127 9.27 -10.19 -6.90
C ALA A 127 8.14 -10.62 -7.85
N LEU A 128 8.40 -11.57 -8.74
CA LEU A 128 7.38 -12.08 -9.67
C LEU A 128 6.24 -12.82 -8.95
N ASP A 129 6.57 -13.58 -7.92
CA ASP A 129 5.55 -14.34 -7.18
C ASP A 129 4.72 -13.42 -6.27
N ALA A 130 5.29 -12.33 -5.76
CA ALA A 130 4.54 -11.27 -5.09
C ALA A 130 3.52 -10.61 -6.03
N VAL A 131 3.88 -10.35 -7.29
CA VAL A 131 2.96 -9.84 -8.31
C VAL A 131 1.87 -10.86 -8.66
N LYS A 132 2.20 -12.14 -8.79
CA LYS A 132 1.21 -13.21 -9.00
C LYS A 132 0.24 -13.32 -7.82
N ALA A 133 0.73 -13.22 -6.59
CA ALA A 133 -0.11 -13.22 -5.40
C ALA A 133 -1.06 -12.01 -5.36
N SER A 134 -0.55 -10.83 -5.73
CA SER A 134 -1.35 -9.61 -5.89
C SER A 134 -2.45 -9.79 -6.95
N PHE A 135 -2.12 -10.37 -8.10
CA PHE A 135 -3.10 -10.67 -9.14
C PHE A 135 -4.18 -11.65 -8.67
N ALA A 136 -3.77 -12.72 -7.99
CA ALA A 136 -4.71 -13.70 -7.43
C ALA A 136 -5.67 -13.04 -6.43
N PHE A 137 -5.16 -12.17 -5.55
CA PHE A 137 -5.97 -11.40 -4.60
C PHE A 137 -6.95 -10.47 -5.32
N THR A 138 -6.50 -9.72 -6.32
CA THR A 138 -7.34 -8.82 -7.14
C THR A 138 -8.47 -9.59 -7.81
N ARG A 139 -8.20 -10.79 -8.35
CA ARG A 139 -9.25 -11.65 -8.95
C ARG A 139 -10.25 -12.18 -7.93
N ALA A 140 -9.78 -12.48 -6.73
CA ALA A 140 -10.64 -12.97 -5.65
C ALA A 140 -11.51 -11.84 -5.06
N HIS A 141 -10.99 -10.62 -5.01
CA HIS A 141 -11.62 -9.46 -4.37
C HIS A 141 -11.65 -8.22 -5.30
N PRO A 142 -12.32 -8.30 -6.47
CA PRO A 142 -12.26 -7.23 -7.47
C PRO A 142 -12.92 -5.93 -6.99
N VAL A 143 -14.02 -6.01 -6.27
CA VAL A 143 -14.77 -4.83 -5.80
C VAL A 143 -13.94 -4.07 -4.77
N GLU A 144 -13.38 -4.78 -3.79
CA GLU A 144 -12.53 -4.18 -2.75
C GLU A 144 -11.29 -3.54 -3.38
N THR A 145 -10.65 -4.21 -4.33
CA THR A 145 -9.48 -3.67 -5.03
C THR A 145 -9.80 -2.37 -5.75
N VAL A 146 -10.91 -2.34 -6.50
CA VAL A 146 -11.34 -1.12 -7.23
C VAL A 146 -11.66 0.00 -6.25
N VAL A 147 -12.39 -0.29 -5.18
CA VAL A 147 -12.77 0.73 -4.19
C VAL A 147 -11.55 1.30 -3.45
N VAL A 148 -10.65 0.43 -2.98
CA VAL A 148 -9.43 0.87 -2.27
C VAL A 148 -8.52 1.68 -3.20
N ALA A 149 -8.33 1.23 -4.43
CA ALA A 149 -7.54 1.95 -5.43
C ALA A 149 -8.19 3.30 -5.79
N ALA A 150 -9.51 3.34 -6.03
CA ALA A 150 -10.23 4.56 -6.35
C ALA A 150 -10.18 5.58 -5.20
N LEU A 151 -10.35 5.13 -3.96
CA LEU A 151 -10.23 5.98 -2.78
C LEU A 151 -8.80 6.48 -2.60
N GLY A 152 -7.80 5.59 -2.71
CA GLY A 152 -6.39 5.96 -2.57
C GLY A 152 -5.97 6.99 -3.63
N ILE A 153 -6.31 6.76 -4.89
CA ILE A 153 -5.99 7.69 -5.99
C ILE A 153 -6.82 8.97 -5.85
N GLY A 154 -8.12 8.86 -5.61
CA GLY A 154 -9.02 10.01 -5.50
C GLY A 154 -8.62 10.94 -4.37
N LEU A 155 -8.39 10.42 -3.18
CA LEU A 155 -7.93 11.21 -2.03
C LEU A 155 -6.57 11.85 -2.29
N ASN A 156 -5.61 11.10 -2.84
CA ASN A 156 -4.32 11.67 -3.21
C ASN A 156 -4.46 12.78 -4.25
N THR A 157 -5.26 12.60 -5.28
CA THR A 157 -5.45 13.62 -6.33
C THR A 157 -6.09 14.90 -5.78
N LEU A 158 -7.08 14.76 -4.90
CA LEU A 158 -7.81 15.90 -4.32
C LEU A 158 -6.97 16.69 -3.29
N LEU A 159 -6.20 15.99 -2.46
CA LEU A 159 -5.50 16.58 -1.32
C LEU A 159 -3.99 16.76 -1.55
N ALA A 160 -3.43 16.19 -2.61
CA ALA A 160 -2.01 16.34 -2.97
C ALA A 160 -1.62 17.76 -3.39
N ALA A 161 -2.58 18.66 -3.59
CA ALA A 161 -2.33 20.08 -3.77
C ALA A 161 -1.62 20.74 -2.56
N THR A 162 -1.68 20.08 -1.39
CA THR A 162 -0.99 20.50 -0.18
C THR A 162 -0.09 19.38 0.34
N ALA A 163 1.11 19.72 0.83
CA ALA A 163 2.02 18.73 1.42
C ALA A 163 1.39 17.98 2.61
N ILE A 164 0.61 18.67 3.42
CA ILE A 164 -0.11 18.09 4.56
C ILE A 164 -1.17 17.09 4.06
N GLY A 165 -1.92 17.47 3.02
CA GLY A 165 -2.91 16.58 2.42
C GLY A 165 -2.28 15.30 1.87
N ALA A 166 -1.14 15.40 1.18
CA ALA A 166 -0.42 14.24 0.65
C ALA A 166 0.03 13.28 1.77
N ILE A 167 0.51 13.80 2.90
CA ILE A 167 0.94 12.98 4.05
C ILE A 167 -0.26 12.24 4.64
N ILE A 168 -1.37 12.94 4.90
CA ILE A 168 -2.58 12.37 5.50
C ILE A 168 -3.17 11.29 4.58
N THR A 169 -3.27 11.56 3.29
CA THR A 169 -3.85 10.60 2.33
C THR A 169 -2.98 9.38 2.13
N THR A 170 -1.65 9.54 2.14
CA THR A 170 -0.71 8.42 2.08
C THR A 170 -0.89 7.52 3.31
N ALA A 171 -0.92 8.10 4.51
CA ALA A 171 -1.12 7.35 5.74
C ALA A 171 -2.46 6.59 5.75
N PHE A 172 -3.55 7.29 5.42
CA PHE A 172 -4.88 6.68 5.41
C PHE A 172 -5.02 5.58 4.34
N SER A 173 -4.57 5.83 3.11
CA SER A 173 -4.66 4.84 2.02
C SER A 173 -3.83 3.59 2.29
N ALA A 174 -2.68 3.72 2.94
CA ALA A 174 -1.85 2.60 3.33
C ALA A 174 -2.51 1.76 4.45
N ILE A 175 -3.10 2.38 5.47
CA ILE A 175 -3.87 1.68 6.50
C ILE A 175 -5.10 1.00 5.90
N LEU A 176 -5.86 1.68 5.03
CA LEU A 176 -7.01 1.08 4.36
C LEU A 176 -6.60 -0.16 3.55
N THR A 177 -5.50 -0.06 2.81
CA THR A 177 -4.93 -1.19 2.07
C THR A 177 -4.57 -2.34 3.03
N ALA A 178 -3.88 -2.05 4.14
CA ALA A 178 -3.49 -3.04 5.14
C ALA A 178 -4.70 -3.70 5.83
N VAL A 179 -5.76 -2.94 6.16
CA VAL A 179 -7.00 -3.48 6.77
C VAL A 179 -7.68 -4.45 5.82
N VAL A 180 -7.90 -4.06 4.55
CA VAL A 180 -8.55 -4.92 3.56
C VAL A 180 -7.72 -6.18 3.31
N TRP A 181 -6.41 -6.03 3.16
CA TRP A 181 -5.50 -7.17 2.99
C TRP A 181 -5.60 -8.13 4.18
N ASN A 182 -5.44 -7.64 5.41
CA ASN A 182 -5.45 -8.47 6.64
C ASN A 182 -6.78 -9.20 6.85
N ARG A 183 -7.91 -8.56 6.48
CA ARG A 183 -9.25 -9.15 6.59
C ARG A 183 -9.58 -10.20 5.55
N ARG A 184 -8.92 -10.14 4.38
CA ARG A 184 -9.24 -10.97 3.23
C ARG A 184 -8.19 -12.04 2.93
N SER A 185 -6.97 -11.92 3.46
CA SER A 185 -5.90 -12.90 3.27
C SER A 185 -5.95 -14.05 4.29
N HIS A 186 -6.74 -13.89 5.36
CA HIS A 186 -7.00 -14.88 6.40
C HIS A 186 -8.48 -15.24 6.47
#